data_71e5475b4731f792acecaaaff137c1dd
#
_entry.id   71e5475b4731f792acecaaaff137c1dd
#
_cell.length_a   1.000
_cell.length_b   1.000
_cell.length_c   1.000
_cell.angle_alpha   90.00
_cell.angle_beta   90.00
_cell.angle_gamma   90.00
#
_symmetry.space_group_name_H-M   'P 1'
#
loop_
_entity.id
_entity.type
_entity.pdbx_description
1 polymer ?
#
loop_
_entity_poly.entity_id
_entity_poly.type
_entity_poly.pdbx_seq_one_letter_code
_entity_poly.pdbx_strand_id
1 'polypeptide(L)'
;MKQSLWAIAAAACFSIMGAFVKFCTEDLGSFELVFYRSLFGAIFIAFVVAGSGGTLKTEHFRHHIVRSLLGVTSVALWFYALSQMHFGTCMTLIYTTPLFMALNFIILAKCKGERAPWAVVLAIVTGFIGICLVMKPGLGTDEFIPALICLGVALIDLAAYWQMKQMGRLNEPSYRIVFYFCVLGMVFAAVCLLYTSDAA
;
A
#
# COMPACT_ATOMS: atom_id res chain seq x y z
N MET A 1 -16.14 8.43 -16.00
CA MET A 1 -16.16 7.05 -16.50
C MET A 1 -14.76 6.49 -16.78
N LYS A 2 -13.88 7.12 -17.58
CA LYS A 2 -12.53 6.57 -17.85
C LYS A 2 -11.67 6.35 -16.56
N GLN A 3 -11.70 7.27 -15.61
CA GLN A 3 -10.94 7.15 -14.36
C GLN A 3 -11.42 5.99 -13.48
N SER A 4 -12.72 5.70 -13.46
CA SER A 4 -13.29 4.58 -12.70
C SER A 4 -12.88 3.22 -13.29
N LEU A 5 -12.78 3.10 -14.61
CA LEU A 5 -12.30 1.88 -15.28
C LEU A 5 -10.82 1.61 -14.95
N TRP A 6 -9.98 2.63 -14.94
CA TRP A 6 -8.57 2.50 -14.52
C TRP A 6 -8.43 2.08 -13.06
N ALA A 7 -9.30 2.59 -12.17
CA ALA A 7 -9.30 2.18 -10.78
C ALA A 7 -9.68 0.69 -10.60
N ILE A 8 -10.67 0.21 -11.37
CA ILE A 8 -11.06 -1.21 -11.36
C ILE A 8 -9.92 -2.09 -11.90
N ALA A 9 -9.30 -1.71 -13.01
CA ALA A 9 -8.16 -2.44 -13.56
C ALA A 9 -6.99 -2.49 -12.57
N ALA A 10 -6.67 -1.37 -11.93
CA ALA A 10 -5.63 -1.32 -10.89
C ALA A 10 -5.95 -2.22 -9.70
N ALA A 11 -7.20 -2.21 -9.22
CA ALA A 11 -7.64 -3.07 -8.13
C ALA A 11 -7.55 -4.56 -8.50
N ALA A 12 -7.92 -4.94 -9.73
CA ALA A 12 -7.80 -6.31 -10.23
C ALA A 12 -6.32 -6.75 -10.28
N CYS A 13 -5.43 -5.92 -10.86
CA CYS A 13 -3.99 -6.21 -10.89
C CYS A 13 -3.40 -6.34 -9.48
N PHE A 14 -3.82 -5.48 -8.55
CA PHE A 14 -3.35 -5.51 -7.16
C PHE A 14 -3.82 -6.79 -6.43
N SER A 15 -5.06 -7.22 -6.67
CA SER A 15 -5.60 -8.48 -6.10
C SER A 15 -4.88 -9.70 -6.64
N ILE A 16 -4.61 -9.75 -7.95
CA ILE A 16 -3.83 -10.81 -8.58
C ILE A 16 -2.41 -10.85 -7.99
N MET A 17 -1.77 -9.70 -7.87
CA MET A 17 -0.45 -9.59 -7.23
C MET A 17 -0.48 -10.13 -5.80
N GLY A 18 -1.49 -9.76 -4.99
CA GLY A 18 -1.62 -10.25 -3.62
C GLY A 18 -1.79 -11.77 -3.54
N ALA A 19 -2.53 -12.37 -4.46
CA ALA A 19 -2.67 -13.84 -4.55
C ALA A 19 -1.32 -14.50 -4.87
N PHE A 20 -0.58 -14.00 -5.87
CA PHE A 20 0.75 -14.51 -6.19
C PHE A 20 1.74 -14.38 -5.02
N VAL A 21 1.72 -13.22 -4.35
CA VAL A 21 2.55 -13.03 -3.15
C VAL A 21 2.23 -14.09 -2.11
N LYS A 22 0.95 -14.39 -1.84
CA LYS A 22 0.57 -15.44 -0.88
C LYS A 22 1.14 -16.81 -1.26
N PHE A 23 1.10 -17.20 -2.53
CA PHE A 23 1.73 -18.45 -2.97
C PHE A 23 3.24 -18.43 -2.78
N CYS A 24 3.89 -17.32 -3.10
CA CYS A 24 5.34 -17.20 -2.95
C CYS A 24 5.82 -17.08 -1.50
N THR A 25 4.97 -16.73 -0.53
CA THR A 25 5.36 -16.65 0.88
C THR A 25 5.67 -18.01 1.51
N GLU A 26 5.37 -19.12 0.84
CA GLU A 26 5.74 -20.48 1.27
C GLU A 26 7.23 -20.75 1.03
N ASP A 27 7.80 -20.17 -0.04
CA ASP A 27 9.18 -20.41 -0.47
C ASP A 27 10.13 -19.22 -0.24
N LEU A 28 9.59 -17.98 -0.24
CA LEU A 28 10.35 -16.74 -0.18
C LEU A 28 10.02 -15.91 1.05
N GLY A 29 11.03 -15.32 1.65
CA GLY A 29 10.86 -14.38 2.75
C GLY A 29 10.17 -13.08 2.32
N SER A 30 9.50 -12.41 3.27
CA SER A 30 8.77 -11.16 3.00
C SER A 30 9.66 -10.07 2.38
N PHE A 31 10.91 -9.97 2.79
CA PHE A 31 11.85 -8.98 2.26
C PHE A 31 12.33 -9.32 0.84
N GLU A 32 12.49 -10.61 0.51
CA GLU A 32 12.78 -11.05 -0.85
C GLU A 32 11.65 -10.69 -1.81
N LEU A 33 10.41 -10.91 -1.41
CA LEU A 33 9.24 -10.53 -2.18
C LEU A 33 9.16 -9.00 -2.39
N VAL A 34 9.47 -8.20 -1.38
CA VAL A 34 9.56 -6.74 -1.49
C VAL A 34 10.68 -6.34 -2.46
N PHE A 35 11.83 -7.01 -2.41
CA PHE A 35 12.95 -6.75 -3.29
C PHE A 35 12.59 -7.01 -4.76
N TYR A 36 12.13 -8.23 -5.09
CA TYR A 36 11.78 -8.60 -6.47
C TYR A 36 10.65 -7.72 -7.03
N ARG A 37 9.59 -7.50 -6.26
CA ARG A 37 8.50 -6.61 -6.64
C ARG A 37 9.00 -5.21 -6.98
N SER A 38 9.89 -4.68 -6.14
CA SER A 38 10.43 -3.32 -6.30
C SER A 38 11.40 -3.25 -7.49
N LEU A 39 12.23 -4.26 -7.69
CA LEU A 39 13.14 -4.37 -8.82
C LEU A 39 12.38 -4.35 -10.16
N PHE A 40 11.41 -5.27 -10.32
CA PHE A 40 10.61 -5.33 -11.55
C PHE A 40 9.79 -4.05 -11.76
N GLY A 41 9.23 -3.47 -10.69
CA GLY A 41 8.52 -2.19 -10.75
C GLY A 41 9.42 -1.04 -11.21
N ALA A 42 10.64 -0.93 -10.68
CA ALA A 42 11.60 0.10 -11.08
C ALA A 42 12.02 -0.03 -12.54
N ILE A 43 12.32 -1.26 -13.00
CA ILE A 43 12.69 -1.54 -14.40
C ILE A 43 11.53 -1.17 -15.33
N PHE A 44 10.32 -1.60 -15.01
CA PHE A 44 9.13 -1.32 -15.81
C PHE A 44 8.87 0.18 -15.95
N ILE A 45 8.88 0.93 -14.83
CA ILE A 45 8.67 2.38 -14.88
C ILE A 45 9.82 3.11 -15.60
N ALA A 46 11.07 2.70 -15.39
CA ALA A 46 12.20 3.27 -16.12
C ALA A 46 12.03 3.11 -17.63
N PHE A 47 11.60 1.92 -18.08
CA PHE A 47 11.33 1.65 -19.49
C PHE A 47 10.19 2.51 -20.05
N VAL A 48 9.07 2.63 -19.33
CA VAL A 48 7.94 3.48 -19.72
C VAL A 48 8.35 4.95 -19.80
N VAL A 49 9.14 5.44 -18.85
CA VAL A 49 9.60 6.84 -18.83
C VAL A 49 10.59 7.11 -19.97
N ALA A 50 11.51 6.19 -20.23
CA ALA A 50 12.44 6.30 -21.36
C ALA A 50 11.69 6.35 -22.71
N GLY A 51 10.65 5.55 -22.87
CA GLY A 51 9.82 5.55 -24.10
C GLY A 51 8.91 6.78 -24.25
N SER A 52 8.52 7.43 -23.14
CA SER A 52 7.64 8.61 -23.15
C SER A 52 8.40 9.95 -23.15
N GLY A 53 9.72 9.95 -23.12
CA GLY A 53 10.54 11.18 -23.03
C GLY A 53 10.41 11.92 -21.70
N GLY A 54 9.89 11.25 -20.66
CA GLY A 54 9.77 11.81 -19.32
C GLY A 54 11.12 11.96 -18.61
N THR A 55 11.15 12.74 -17.52
CA THR A 55 12.35 12.88 -16.68
C THR A 55 12.10 12.35 -15.27
N LEU A 56 13.06 11.60 -14.75
CA LEU A 56 13.04 11.08 -13.37
C LEU A 56 13.62 12.08 -12.36
N LYS A 57 14.20 13.19 -12.81
CA LYS A 57 14.76 14.21 -11.93
C LYS A 57 13.66 14.92 -11.16
N THR A 58 13.81 15.03 -9.83
CA THR A 58 12.86 15.72 -8.92
C THR A 58 13.58 16.80 -8.10
N GLU A 59 12.85 17.85 -7.78
CA GLU A 59 13.28 18.89 -6.84
C GLU A 59 12.80 18.59 -5.40
N HIS A 60 11.86 17.64 -5.26
CA HIS A 60 11.19 17.31 -3.99
C HIS A 60 11.63 15.97 -3.41
N PHE A 61 12.92 15.64 -3.48
CA PHE A 61 13.49 14.35 -3.09
C PHE A 61 13.14 13.93 -1.66
N ARG A 62 13.07 14.86 -0.71
CA ARG A 62 12.68 14.57 0.68
C ARG A 62 11.28 13.98 0.79
N HIS A 63 10.32 14.50 0.00
CA HIS A 63 8.96 13.96 -0.03
C HIS A 63 8.92 12.54 -0.59
N HIS A 64 9.74 12.25 -1.59
CA HIS A 64 9.90 10.89 -2.12
C HIS A 64 10.46 9.93 -1.07
N ILE A 65 11.48 10.34 -0.30
CA ILE A 65 12.02 9.51 0.78
C ILE A 65 10.94 9.19 1.83
N VAL A 66 10.27 10.20 2.39
CA VAL A 66 9.25 10.00 3.43
C VAL A 66 8.11 9.12 2.90
N ARG A 67 7.61 9.40 1.68
CA ARG A 67 6.57 8.59 1.03
C ARG A 67 7.00 7.15 0.83
N SER A 68 8.24 6.94 0.39
CA SER A 68 8.77 5.60 0.13
C SER A 68 9.03 4.82 1.41
N LEU A 69 9.56 5.45 2.45
CA LEU A 69 9.74 4.79 3.75
C LEU A 69 8.40 4.33 4.32
N LEU A 70 7.39 5.20 4.36
CA LEU A 70 6.06 4.82 4.81
C LEU A 70 5.50 3.66 4.00
N GLY A 71 5.55 3.76 2.67
CA GLY A 71 4.96 2.76 1.81
C GLY A 71 5.73 1.44 1.76
N VAL A 72 7.05 1.45 1.84
CA VAL A 72 7.86 0.22 1.87
C VAL A 72 7.67 -0.50 3.20
N THR A 73 7.65 0.24 4.32
CA THR A 73 7.34 -0.33 5.63
C THR A 73 5.94 -0.96 5.63
N SER A 74 4.95 -0.26 5.07
CA SER A 74 3.58 -0.79 4.91
C SER A 74 3.57 -2.11 4.14
N VAL A 75 4.22 -2.16 2.96
CA VAL A 75 4.27 -3.36 2.12
C VAL A 75 5.01 -4.50 2.78
N ALA A 76 6.13 -4.24 3.47
CA ALA A 76 6.89 -5.26 4.17
C ALA A 76 6.08 -5.88 5.32
N LEU A 77 5.42 -5.05 6.13
CA LEU A 77 4.53 -5.50 7.19
C LEU A 77 3.30 -6.25 6.66
N TRP A 78 2.75 -5.79 5.54
CA TRP A 78 1.66 -6.49 4.87
C TRP A 78 2.08 -7.89 4.39
N PHE A 79 3.22 -8.03 3.74
CA PHE A 79 3.71 -9.32 3.27
C PHE A 79 4.01 -10.25 4.45
N TYR A 80 4.58 -9.72 5.53
CA TYR A 80 4.77 -10.48 6.76
C TYR A 80 3.43 -10.96 7.35
N ALA A 81 2.44 -10.09 7.49
CA ALA A 81 1.12 -10.49 7.98
C ALA A 81 0.46 -11.52 7.06
N LEU A 82 0.63 -11.36 5.75
CA LEU A 82 0.08 -12.26 4.74
C LEU A 82 0.71 -13.67 4.81
N SER A 83 1.97 -13.79 5.23
CA SER A 83 2.60 -15.10 5.46
C SER A 83 2.06 -15.82 6.70
N GLN A 84 1.61 -15.06 7.71
CA GLN A 84 1.21 -15.58 9.02
C GLN A 84 -0.29 -15.85 9.18
N MET A 85 -1.15 -15.42 8.26
CA MET A 85 -2.58 -15.53 8.40
C MET A 85 -3.29 -15.83 7.07
N HIS A 86 -4.58 -16.16 7.15
CA HIS A 86 -5.39 -16.43 5.96
C HIS A 86 -5.53 -15.18 5.09
N PHE A 87 -5.38 -15.37 3.77
CA PHE A 87 -5.47 -14.31 2.77
C PHE A 87 -6.73 -13.44 2.93
N GLY A 88 -7.90 -14.06 3.08
CA GLY A 88 -9.18 -13.35 3.23
C GLY A 88 -9.21 -12.46 4.47
N THR A 89 -8.73 -12.95 5.61
CA THR A 89 -8.67 -12.19 6.88
C THR A 89 -7.68 -11.03 6.76
N CYS A 90 -6.48 -11.29 6.23
CA CYS A 90 -5.46 -10.27 6.01
C CYS A 90 -5.98 -9.13 5.12
N MET A 91 -6.58 -9.48 3.96
CA MET A 91 -7.13 -8.49 3.04
C MET A 91 -8.28 -7.70 3.65
N THR A 92 -9.18 -8.33 4.41
CA THR A 92 -10.28 -7.62 5.08
C THR A 92 -9.75 -6.58 6.07
N LEU A 93 -8.72 -6.91 6.83
CA LEU A 93 -8.10 -5.98 7.79
C LEU A 93 -7.39 -4.83 7.08
N ILE A 94 -6.66 -5.07 6.00
CA ILE A 94 -6.03 -4.02 5.19
C ILE A 94 -7.09 -3.08 4.58
N TYR A 95 -8.21 -3.63 4.11
CA TYR A 95 -9.32 -2.82 3.58
C TYR A 95 -10.07 -2.00 4.65
N THR A 96 -9.62 -1.99 5.91
CA THR A 96 -10.04 -0.97 6.89
C THR A 96 -9.43 0.40 6.62
N THR A 97 -8.37 0.52 5.80
CA THR A 97 -7.74 1.81 5.43
C THR A 97 -8.75 2.86 4.95
N PRO A 98 -9.71 2.55 4.04
CA PRO A 98 -10.74 3.53 3.65
C PRO A 98 -11.63 3.98 4.80
N LEU A 99 -11.87 3.14 5.81
CA LEU A 99 -12.63 3.54 7.01
C LEU A 99 -11.85 4.57 7.85
N PHE A 100 -10.53 4.37 8.02
CA PHE A 100 -9.68 5.37 8.68
C PHE A 100 -9.61 6.67 7.87
N MET A 101 -9.59 6.59 6.53
CA MET A 101 -9.69 7.77 5.67
C MET A 101 -11.02 8.50 5.86
N ALA A 102 -12.15 7.79 5.91
CA ALA A 102 -13.46 8.38 6.16
C ALA A 102 -13.52 9.07 7.52
N LEU A 103 -13.02 8.41 8.57
CA LEU A 103 -12.91 8.99 9.90
C LEU A 103 -12.07 10.28 9.90
N ASN A 104 -10.93 10.25 9.23
CA ASN A 104 -10.07 11.42 9.07
C ASN A 104 -10.79 12.57 8.35
N PHE A 105 -11.56 12.31 7.29
CA PHE A 105 -12.36 13.32 6.60
C PHE A 105 -13.45 13.92 7.51
N ILE A 106 -14.11 13.11 8.33
CA ILE A 106 -15.10 13.59 9.30
C ILE A 106 -14.45 14.53 10.32
N ILE A 107 -13.31 14.12 10.89
CA ILE A 107 -12.56 14.92 11.88
C ILE A 107 -12.15 16.26 11.27
N LEU A 108 -11.56 16.24 10.06
CA LEU A 108 -11.13 17.46 9.39
C LEU A 108 -12.31 18.38 9.02
N ALA A 109 -13.43 17.84 8.56
CA ALA A 109 -14.63 18.62 8.26
C ALA A 109 -15.15 19.31 9.53
N LYS A 110 -15.20 18.60 10.67
CA LYS A 110 -15.58 19.18 11.96
C LYS A 110 -14.62 20.29 12.40
N CYS A 111 -13.31 20.09 12.27
CA CYS A 111 -12.31 21.11 12.63
C CYS A 111 -12.42 22.37 11.78
N LYS A 112 -12.89 22.25 10.53
CA LYS A 112 -13.10 23.38 9.61
C LYS A 112 -14.50 23.99 9.68
N GLY A 113 -15.40 23.45 10.49
CA GLY A 113 -16.81 23.86 10.53
C GLY A 113 -17.60 23.48 9.27
N GLU A 114 -17.09 22.56 8.47
CA GLU A 114 -17.72 22.07 7.24
C GLU A 114 -18.63 20.87 7.54
N ARG A 115 -19.60 20.62 6.64
CA ARG A 115 -20.46 19.44 6.77
C ARG A 115 -19.69 18.18 6.43
N ALA A 116 -19.80 17.15 7.26
CA ALA A 116 -19.19 15.87 7.01
C ALA A 116 -19.74 15.23 5.71
N PRO A 117 -18.90 14.58 4.90
CA PRO A 117 -19.31 13.95 3.64
C PRO A 117 -20.00 12.60 3.90
N TRP A 118 -21.17 12.62 4.55
CA TRP A 118 -21.86 11.41 5.02
C TRP A 118 -22.20 10.42 3.90
N ALA A 119 -22.47 10.89 2.68
CA ALA A 119 -22.72 10.00 1.55
C ALA A 119 -21.49 9.14 1.20
N VAL A 120 -20.29 9.73 1.27
CA VAL A 120 -19.02 9.01 1.05
C VAL A 120 -18.76 8.02 2.20
N VAL A 121 -19.02 8.44 3.43
CA VAL A 121 -18.86 7.58 4.61
C VAL A 121 -19.77 6.36 4.53
N LEU A 122 -21.05 6.56 4.21
CA LEU A 122 -22.01 5.46 4.04
C LEU A 122 -21.57 4.51 2.91
N ALA A 123 -21.11 5.03 1.78
CA ALA A 123 -20.61 4.22 0.68
C ALA A 123 -19.39 3.36 1.08
N ILE A 124 -18.47 3.92 1.88
CA ILE A 124 -17.30 3.19 2.38
C ILE A 124 -17.72 2.11 3.38
N VAL A 125 -18.60 2.42 4.33
CA VAL A 125 -19.09 1.47 5.33
C VAL A 125 -19.84 0.32 4.67
N THR A 126 -20.74 0.60 3.73
CA THR A 126 -21.49 -0.45 3.01
C THR A 126 -20.56 -1.31 2.15
N GLY A 127 -19.56 -0.72 1.50
CA GLY A 127 -18.53 -1.44 0.77
C GLY A 127 -17.71 -2.37 1.67
N PHE A 128 -17.34 -1.89 2.87
CA PHE A 128 -16.60 -2.70 3.84
C PHE A 128 -17.43 -3.89 4.36
N ILE A 129 -18.72 -3.68 4.66
CA ILE A 129 -19.63 -4.79 5.01
C ILE A 129 -19.67 -5.82 3.88
N GLY A 130 -19.73 -5.38 2.62
CA GLY A 130 -19.66 -6.27 1.46
C GLY A 130 -18.39 -7.10 1.42
N ILE A 131 -17.22 -6.49 1.71
CA ILE A 131 -15.93 -7.19 1.78
C ILE A 131 -15.97 -8.25 2.90
N CYS A 132 -16.46 -7.92 4.09
CA CYS A 132 -16.57 -8.87 5.21
C CYS A 132 -17.46 -10.06 4.86
N LEU A 133 -18.56 -9.84 4.16
CA LEU A 133 -19.48 -10.92 3.74
C LEU A 133 -18.82 -11.86 2.70
N VAL A 134 -18.03 -11.33 1.79
CA VAL A 134 -17.37 -12.12 0.75
C VAL A 134 -16.16 -12.87 1.30
N MET A 135 -15.29 -12.18 2.05
CA MET A 135 -14.03 -12.74 2.54
C MET A 135 -14.22 -13.64 3.76
N LYS A 136 -15.34 -13.50 4.49
CA LYS A 136 -15.65 -14.28 5.71
C LYS A 136 -14.45 -14.36 6.66
N PRO A 137 -13.89 -13.23 7.09
CA PRO A 137 -12.70 -13.23 7.93
C PRO A 137 -12.94 -13.98 9.22
N GLY A 138 -12.02 -14.83 9.61
CA GLY A 138 -11.99 -15.52 10.90
C GLY A 138 -10.60 -15.40 11.49
N LEU A 139 -10.50 -15.01 12.76
CA LEU A 139 -9.22 -14.97 13.47
C LEU A 139 -8.99 -16.30 14.17
N GLY A 140 -7.89 -16.97 13.82
CA GLY A 140 -7.34 -18.06 14.61
C GLY A 140 -6.74 -17.54 15.93
N THR A 141 -6.53 -18.43 16.89
CA THR A 141 -5.92 -18.07 18.18
C THR A 141 -4.54 -17.44 18.03
N ASP A 142 -3.80 -17.83 17.01
CA ASP A 142 -2.40 -17.39 16.79
C ASP A 142 -2.31 -16.20 15.80
N GLU A 143 -3.44 -15.74 15.24
CA GLU A 143 -3.48 -14.66 14.25
C GLU A 143 -3.64 -13.26 14.86
N PHE A 144 -3.65 -13.14 16.19
CA PHE A 144 -3.90 -11.85 16.87
C PHE A 144 -2.78 -10.82 16.59
N ILE A 145 -1.53 -11.22 16.64
CA ILE A 145 -0.38 -10.33 16.36
C ILE A 145 -0.35 -9.91 14.90
N PRO A 146 -0.44 -10.82 13.91
CA PRO A 146 -0.58 -10.44 12.51
C PRO A 146 -1.78 -9.51 12.23
N ALA A 147 -2.92 -9.70 12.91
CA ALA A 147 -4.07 -8.83 12.76
C ALA A 147 -3.80 -7.39 13.25
N LEU A 148 -3.10 -7.23 14.40
CA LEU A 148 -2.67 -5.92 14.87
C LEU A 148 -1.70 -5.25 13.90
N ILE A 149 -0.79 -6.02 13.29
CA ILE A 149 0.12 -5.53 12.26
C ILE A 149 -0.67 -5.01 11.05
N CYS A 150 -1.70 -5.74 10.57
CA CYS A 150 -2.56 -5.27 9.48
C CYS A 150 -3.28 -3.94 9.80
N LEU A 151 -3.76 -3.77 11.02
CA LEU A 151 -4.34 -2.49 11.45
C LEU A 151 -3.29 -1.37 11.51
N GLY A 152 -2.08 -1.68 11.95
CA GLY A 152 -0.94 -0.76 11.90
C GLY A 152 -0.59 -0.35 10.47
N VAL A 153 -0.59 -1.31 9.53
CA VAL A 153 -0.42 -1.06 8.10
C VAL A 153 -1.48 -0.09 7.58
N ALA A 154 -2.76 -0.28 7.95
CA ALA A 154 -3.83 0.61 7.52
C ALA A 154 -3.64 2.06 8.01
N LEU A 155 -3.05 2.27 9.19
CA LEU A 155 -2.68 3.61 9.69
C LEU A 155 -1.47 4.20 8.97
N ILE A 156 -0.46 3.39 8.67
CA ILE A 156 0.71 3.81 7.88
C ILE A 156 0.27 4.21 6.46
N ASP A 157 -0.65 3.46 5.86
CA ASP A 157 -1.22 3.76 4.54
C ASP A 157 -1.99 5.08 4.55
N LEU A 158 -2.69 5.41 5.64
CA LEU A 158 -3.32 6.72 5.80
C LEU A 158 -2.27 7.85 5.77
N ALA A 159 -1.15 7.69 6.48
CA ALA A 159 -0.06 8.67 6.47
C ALA A 159 0.59 8.76 5.07
N ALA A 160 0.80 7.63 4.40
CA ALA A 160 1.31 7.57 3.03
C ALA A 160 0.37 8.27 2.03
N TYR A 161 -0.96 8.15 2.20
CA TYR A 161 -1.95 8.87 1.42
C TYR A 161 -1.83 10.40 1.57
N TRP A 162 -1.62 10.88 2.79
CA TRP A 162 -1.38 12.31 3.04
C TRP A 162 -0.14 12.81 2.29
N GLN A 163 0.96 12.05 2.33
CA GLN A 163 2.17 12.38 1.58
C GLN A 163 1.90 12.42 0.07
N MET A 164 1.17 11.43 -0.45
CA MET A 164 0.83 11.39 -1.88
C MET A 164 -0.04 12.59 -2.29
N LYS A 165 -0.96 13.02 -1.42
CA LYS A 165 -1.77 14.24 -1.63
C LYS A 165 -0.91 15.51 -1.65
N GLN A 166 0.09 15.62 -0.77
CA GLN A 166 1.04 16.73 -0.78
C GLN A 166 1.86 16.76 -2.07
N MET A 167 2.39 15.61 -2.51
CA MET A 167 3.15 15.52 -3.76
C MET A 167 2.28 15.86 -4.98
N GLY A 168 1.01 15.49 -4.99
CA GLY A 168 0.05 15.91 -6.01
C GLY A 168 -0.14 17.44 -6.07
N ARG A 169 -0.10 18.14 -4.91
CA ARG A 169 -0.15 19.60 -4.85
C ARG A 169 1.14 20.27 -5.38
N LEU A 170 2.27 19.56 -5.30
CA LEU A 170 3.56 20.00 -5.84
C LEU A 170 3.70 19.68 -7.34
N ASN A 171 2.62 19.19 -7.99
CA ASN A 171 2.59 18.77 -9.40
C ASN A 171 3.64 17.69 -9.74
N GLU A 172 4.02 16.86 -8.76
CA GLU A 172 4.90 15.72 -9.03
C GLU A 172 4.16 14.65 -9.85
N PRO A 173 4.71 14.20 -10.98
CA PRO A 173 4.06 13.20 -11.82
C PRO A 173 4.06 11.83 -11.14
N SER A 174 2.96 11.10 -11.28
CA SER A 174 2.74 9.81 -10.61
C SER A 174 3.81 8.77 -10.93
N TYR A 175 4.32 8.73 -12.17
CA TYR A 175 5.38 7.79 -12.55
C TYR A 175 6.67 8.00 -11.75
N ARG A 176 7.00 9.25 -11.42
CA ARG A 176 8.17 9.61 -10.62
C ARG A 176 8.00 9.13 -9.17
N ILE A 177 6.81 9.32 -8.60
CA ILE A 177 6.47 8.85 -7.25
C ILE A 177 6.65 7.32 -7.16
N VAL A 178 6.11 6.58 -8.15
CA VAL A 178 6.22 5.12 -8.19
C VAL A 178 7.66 4.67 -8.41
N PHE A 179 8.42 5.35 -9.27
CA PHE A 179 9.83 5.02 -9.52
C PHE A 179 10.67 5.11 -8.24
N TYR A 180 10.61 6.25 -7.55
CA TYR A 180 11.37 6.42 -6.30
C TYR A 180 10.91 5.45 -5.20
N PHE A 181 9.61 5.16 -5.14
CA PHE A 181 9.09 4.14 -4.24
C PHE A 181 9.70 2.76 -4.52
N CYS A 182 9.80 2.36 -5.77
CA CYS A 182 10.40 1.09 -6.16
C CYS A 182 11.91 1.07 -5.89
N VAL A 183 12.64 2.12 -6.26
CA VAL A 183 14.10 2.20 -6.03
C VAL A 183 14.43 2.16 -4.55
N LEU A 184 13.77 2.97 -3.73
CA LEU A 184 13.99 2.98 -2.28
C LEU A 184 13.50 1.69 -1.62
N GLY A 185 12.43 1.08 -2.14
CA GLY A 185 11.95 -0.23 -1.70
C GLY A 185 12.96 -1.35 -1.96
N MET A 186 13.59 -1.34 -3.13
CA MET A 186 14.65 -2.29 -3.48
C MET A 186 15.87 -2.12 -2.55
N VAL A 187 16.32 -0.88 -2.32
CA VAL A 187 17.45 -0.61 -1.42
C VAL A 187 17.13 -1.04 0.02
N PHE A 188 15.95 -0.69 0.53
CA PHE A 188 15.53 -1.07 1.87
C PHE A 188 15.47 -2.60 2.02
N ALA A 189 14.85 -3.30 1.08
CA ALA A 189 14.73 -4.74 1.11
C ALA A 189 16.10 -5.43 1.00
N ALA A 190 17.01 -4.92 0.14
CA ALA A 190 18.36 -5.43 0.02
C ALA A 190 19.16 -5.29 1.34
N VAL A 191 19.06 -4.13 2.00
CA VAL A 191 19.71 -3.92 3.30
C VAL A 191 19.16 -4.87 4.35
N CYS A 192 17.83 -5.06 4.42
CA CYS A 192 17.21 -6.01 5.35
C CYS A 192 17.64 -7.45 5.07
N LEU A 193 17.73 -7.86 3.80
CA LEU A 193 18.19 -9.19 3.41
C LEU A 193 19.64 -9.45 3.81
N LEU A 194 20.54 -8.49 3.58
CA LEU A 194 21.94 -8.61 4.01
C LEU A 194 22.03 -8.77 5.53
N TYR A 195 21.25 -7.98 6.29
CA TYR A 195 21.26 -8.06 7.75
C TYR A 195 20.67 -9.36 8.32
N THR A 196 19.66 -9.93 7.63
CA THR A 196 19.06 -11.22 8.04
C THR A 196 19.90 -12.43 7.61
N SER A 197 20.67 -12.32 6.51
CA SER A 197 21.60 -13.37 6.07
C SER A 197 22.82 -13.50 6.98
N ASP A 198 23.28 -12.39 7.57
CA ASP A 198 24.41 -12.39 8.49
C ASP A 198 24.01 -12.88 9.92
N ALA A 199 22.72 -12.99 10.20
CA ALA A 199 22.18 -13.42 11.49
C ALA A 199 21.75 -14.92 11.53
N ALA A 200 21.84 -15.65 10.43
CA ALA A 200 21.51 -17.06 10.25
C ALA A 200 22.78 -17.92 10.14
#